data_78bc830b6681d6f0f4aa5b93152adbce
#
_entry.id   78bc830b6681d6f0f4aa5b93152adbce
#
_cell.length_a   1.000
_cell.length_b   1.000
_cell.length_c   1.000
_cell.angle_alpha   90.00
_cell.angle_beta   90.00
_cell.angle_gamma   90.00
#
_symmetry.space_group_name_H-M   'P 1'
#
loop_
_entity.id
_entity.type
_entity.pdbx_description
1 polymer ?
#
loop_
_entity_poly.entity_id
_entity_poly.type
_entity_poly.pdbx_seq_one_letter_code
_entity_poly.pdbx_strand_id
1 'polypeptide(L)'
;MKALFFDIDGTLLSEITKEIPQSALDALKKTAEKGNLTFINTGRTWSELPEELKKLPFSGFLCGCGTYLRRDGEILMHQTIPKKRCEEIPVILKECRIGMILEGTDNVYFPSEVSRFQEVEQTRAHFAAVGIGLAETAETKGIIYDKFCIVTDAQSDIERMYREFEQEFDIMDRRGGVYELVPHGCSKGTAVDYALKQFQLEKEDAYVFGDSSNDLTMFRCCLLYTSPSPRDRG
;
A
#
# COMPACT_ATOMS: atom_id res chain seq x y z
N MET A 1 -0.04 -12.23 24.56
CA MET A 1 0.21 -12.33 23.09
C MET A 1 0.40 -10.92 22.58
N LYS A 2 1.39 -10.68 21.73
CA LYS A 2 1.65 -9.36 21.12
C LYS A 2 1.46 -9.44 19.62
N ALA A 3 1.15 -8.31 18.97
CA ALA A 3 1.07 -8.16 17.53
C ALA A 3 2.12 -7.16 17.02
N LEU A 4 2.90 -7.56 16.04
CA LEU A 4 3.96 -6.75 15.45
C LEU A 4 3.60 -6.46 13.99
N PHE A 5 3.57 -5.19 13.61
CA PHE A 5 3.20 -4.72 12.28
C PHE A 5 4.41 -4.07 11.61
N PHE A 6 4.79 -4.57 10.46
CA PHE A 6 5.99 -4.14 9.74
C PHE A 6 5.62 -3.54 8.39
N ASP A 7 6.10 -2.33 8.13
CA ASP A 7 6.19 -1.87 6.75
C ASP A 7 7.27 -2.67 6.00
N ILE A 8 7.22 -2.62 4.67
CA ILE A 8 8.15 -3.35 3.79
C ILE A 8 9.31 -2.45 3.40
N ASP A 9 9.01 -1.42 2.62
CA ASP A 9 9.98 -0.63 1.89
C ASP A 9 10.71 0.33 2.82
N GLY A 10 12.01 0.10 3.03
CA GLY A 10 12.80 0.86 3.97
C GLY A 10 12.74 0.37 5.42
N THR A 11 11.88 -0.60 5.73
CA THR A 11 11.74 -1.18 7.08
C THR A 11 12.20 -2.63 7.10
N LEU A 12 11.44 -3.57 6.55
CA LEU A 12 11.86 -4.98 6.44
C LEU A 12 12.81 -5.19 5.26
N LEU A 13 12.49 -4.59 4.13
CA LEU A 13 13.29 -4.68 2.91
C LEU A 13 14.35 -3.59 2.92
N SER A 14 15.62 -3.97 2.91
CA SER A 14 16.72 -3.01 2.81
C SER A 14 16.67 -2.24 1.49
N GLU A 15 16.72 -0.92 1.54
CA GLU A 15 16.80 -0.10 0.32
C GLU A 15 18.11 -0.30 -0.47
N ILE A 16 19.16 -0.74 0.23
CA ILE A 16 20.49 -0.94 -0.37
C ILE A 16 20.57 -2.31 -1.04
N THR A 17 20.28 -3.39 -0.30
CA THR A 17 20.45 -4.77 -0.81
C THR A 17 19.21 -5.30 -1.52
N LYS A 18 18.04 -4.64 -1.33
CA LYS A 18 16.72 -5.10 -1.80
C LYS A 18 16.35 -6.50 -1.29
N GLU A 19 16.90 -6.87 -0.14
CA GLU A 19 16.68 -8.15 0.53
C GLU A 19 16.25 -7.93 1.98
N ILE A 20 15.55 -8.91 2.55
CA ILE A 20 15.27 -8.96 3.98
C ILE A 20 16.48 -9.61 4.67
N PRO A 21 17.13 -8.93 5.64
CA PRO A 21 18.27 -9.50 6.33
C PRO A 21 17.92 -10.81 7.04
N GLN A 22 18.83 -11.78 7.02
CA GLN A 22 18.62 -13.08 7.70
C GLN A 22 18.30 -12.89 9.19
N SER A 23 18.92 -11.92 9.84
CA SER A 23 18.65 -11.60 11.26
C SER A 23 17.19 -11.17 11.51
N ALA A 24 16.55 -10.48 10.55
CA ALA A 24 15.13 -10.13 10.63
C ALA A 24 14.24 -11.36 10.47
N LEU A 25 14.57 -12.26 9.52
CA LEU A 25 13.85 -13.53 9.34
C LEU A 25 13.93 -14.41 10.59
N ASP A 26 15.11 -14.48 11.22
CA ASP A 26 15.32 -15.25 12.47
C ASP A 26 14.54 -14.61 13.64
N ALA A 27 14.46 -13.29 13.70
CA ALA A 27 13.67 -12.59 14.72
C ALA A 27 12.18 -12.82 14.54
N LEU A 28 11.66 -12.77 13.31
CA LEU A 28 10.27 -13.08 12.97
C LEU A 28 9.89 -14.49 13.40
N LYS A 29 10.74 -15.49 13.07
CA LYS A 29 10.53 -16.89 13.46
C LYS A 29 10.47 -17.04 14.97
N LYS A 30 11.45 -16.48 15.71
CA LYS A 30 11.47 -16.51 17.18
C LYS A 30 10.26 -15.82 17.80
N THR A 31 9.74 -14.77 17.16
CA THR A 31 8.56 -14.03 17.60
C THR A 31 7.31 -14.90 17.48
N ALA A 32 7.15 -15.61 16.35
CA ALA A 32 6.06 -16.53 16.12
C ALA A 32 6.12 -17.75 17.07
N GLU A 33 7.32 -18.31 17.31
CA GLU A 33 7.54 -19.43 18.26
C GLU A 33 7.12 -19.07 19.70
N LYS A 34 7.16 -17.79 20.07
CA LYS A 34 6.67 -17.28 21.37
C LYS A 34 5.15 -17.02 21.38
N GLY A 35 4.43 -17.39 20.33
CA GLY A 35 2.99 -17.20 20.22
C GLY A 35 2.55 -15.77 19.94
N ASN A 36 3.45 -14.92 19.44
CA ASN A 36 3.09 -13.57 19.01
C ASN A 36 2.71 -13.55 17.53
N LEU A 37 1.90 -12.56 17.15
CA LEU A 37 1.46 -12.36 15.77
C LEU A 37 2.39 -11.37 15.06
N THR A 38 2.71 -11.65 13.80
CA THR A 38 3.50 -10.78 12.94
C THR A 38 2.74 -10.48 11.67
N PHE A 39 2.63 -9.20 11.31
CA PHE A 39 1.89 -8.73 10.15
C PHE A 39 2.76 -7.87 9.25
N ILE A 40 2.64 -8.05 7.96
CA ILE A 40 2.99 -7.00 6.99
C ILE A 40 1.91 -5.93 7.04
N ASN A 41 2.30 -4.63 6.98
CA ASN A 41 1.38 -3.51 6.89
C ASN A 41 1.93 -2.48 5.89
N THR A 42 1.50 -2.58 4.64
CA THR A 42 2.13 -1.92 3.51
C THR A 42 1.16 -1.08 2.67
N GLY A 43 1.70 -0.07 1.97
CA GLY A 43 0.98 0.64 0.91
C GLY A 43 0.78 -0.17 -0.36
N ARG A 44 1.61 -1.19 -0.60
CA ARG A 44 1.46 -2.08 -1.76
C ARG A 44 0.15 -2.84 -1.68
N THR A 45 -0.52 -3.02 -2.83
CA THR A 45 -1.67 -3.92 -2.92
C THR A 45 -1.20 -5.38 -2.94
N TRP A 46 -2.14 -6.32 -2.80
CA TRP A 46 -1.78 -7.75 -2.78
C TRP A 46 -1.09 -8.22 -4.05
N SER A 47 -1.51 -7.71 -5.22
CA SER A 47 -0.87 -8.03 -6.51
C SER A 47 0.59 -7.59 -6.59
N GLU A 48 0.96 -6.52 -5.89
CA GLU A 48 2.30 -5.93 -5.91
C GLU A 48 3.29 -6.63 -4.96
N LEU A 49 2.79 -7.53 -4.11
CA LEU A 49 3.67 -8.27 -3.20
C LEU A 49 4.40 -9.39 -3.95
N PRO A 50 5.75 -9.47 -3.83
CA PRO A 50 6.51 -10.60 -4.35
C PRO A 50 6.03 -11.93 -3.75
N GLU A 51 5.99 -12.99 -4.57
CA GLU A 51 5.56 -14.31 -4.12
C GLU A 51 6.45 -14.87 -3.00
N GLU A 52 7.73 -14.53 -2.99
CA GLU A 52 8.68 -14.91 -1.93
C GLU A 52 8.28 -14.30 -0.59
N LEU A 53 7.81 -13.04 -0.59
CA LEU A 53 7.34 -12.36 0.62
C LEU A 53 6.05 -12.99 1.16
N LYS A 54 5.13 -13.38 0.26
CA LYS A 54 3.87 -14.04 0.63
C LYS A 54 4.07 -15.41 1.28
N LYS A 55 5.22 -16.07 1.06
CA LYS A 55 5.59 -17.37 1.64
C LYS A 55 6.26 -17.27 3.01
N LEU A 56 6.65 -16.07 3.44
CA LEU A 56 7.26 -15.88 4.75
C LEU A 56 6.23 -16.12 5.87
N PRO A 57 6.68 -16.52 7.06
CA PRO A 57 5.81 -16.95 8.16
C PRO A 57 5.16 -15.78 8.90
N PHE A 58 4.52 -14.86 8.15
CA PHE A 58 3.69 -13.83 8.73
C PHE A 58 2.32 -14.37 9.10
N SER A 59 1.78 -13.88 10.20
CA SER A 59 0.41 -14.20 10.65
C SER A 59 -0.65 -13.61 9.72
N GLY A 60 -0.32 -12.55 8.96
CA GLY A 60 -1.22 -11.95 8.00
C GLY A 60 -0.59 -10.76 7.27
N PHE A 61 -1.35 -10.25 6.30
CA PHE A 61 -0.94 -9.18 5.39
C PHE A 61 -2.02 -8.10 5.33
N LEU A 62 -1.65 -6.89 5.72
CA LEU A 62 -2.42 -5.67 5.60
C LEU A 62 -1.85 -4.90 4.41
N CYS A 63 -2.62 -4.78 3.33
CA CYS A 63 -2.17 -4.24 2.05
C CYS A 63 -2.99 -3.00 1.66
N GLY A 64 -2.49 -2.28 0.64
CA GLY A 64 -3.20 -1.16 0.01
C GLY A 64 -3.50 -0.01 0.97
N CYS A 65 -2.58 0.30 1.90
CA CYS A 65 -2.84 1.30 2.95
C CYS A 65 -4.12 1.02 3.75
N GLY A 66 -4.41 -0.25 4.05
CA GLY A 66 -5.57 -0.62 4.89
C GLY A 66 -6.84 -0.93 4.11
N THR A 67 -6.77 -1.11 2.80
CA THR A 67 -7.91 -1.58 1.99
C THR A 67 -8.09 -3.08 2.03
N TYR A 68 -7.08 -3.84 2.45
CA TYR A 68 -7.09 -5.29 2.38
C TYR A 68 -6.40 -5.96 3.58
N LEU A 69 -7.02 -7.00 4.13
CA LEU A 69 -6.43 -7.88 5.14
C LEU A 69 -6.64 -9.34 4.75
N ARG A 70 -5.55 -10.10 4.69
CA ARG A 70 -5.53 -11.54 4.45
C ARG A 70 -4.79 -12.27 5.55
N ARG A 71 -5.33 -13.42 5.98
CA ARG A 71 -4.70 -14.33 6.94
C ARG A 71 -5.03 -15.78 6.60
N ASP A 72 -4.07 -16.68 6.73
CA ASP A 72 -4.26 -18.14 6.56
C ASP A 72 -4.98 -18.52 5.24
N GLY A 73 -4.76 -17.73 4.18
CA GLY A 73 -5.42 -17.91 2.89
C GLY A 73 -6.81 -17.25 2.78
N GLU A 74 -7.40 -16.77 3.86
CA GLU A 74 -8.71 -16.13 3.90
C GLU A 74 -8.59 -14.59 3.84
N ILE A 75 -9.50 -13.96 3.10
CA ILE A 75 -9.67 -12.51 3.06
C ILE A 75 -10.60 -12.11 4.20
N LEU A 76 -10.06 -11.41 5.20
CA LEU A 76 -10.82 -10.95 6.36
C LEU A 76 -11.43 -9.56 6.15
N MET A 77 -10.83 -8.76 5.28
CA MET A 77 -11.32 -7.44 4.90
C MET A 77 -10.86 -7.11 3.48
N HIS A 78 -11.75 -6.55 2.68
CA HIS A 78 -11.43 -6.00 1.38
C HIS A 78 -12.36 -4.81 1.08
N GLN A 79 -11.79 -3.63 0.97
CA GLN A 79 -12.48 -2.41 0.61
C GLN A 79 -12.00 -1.95 -0.76
N THR A 80 -12.82 -2.17 -1.77
CA THR A 80 -12.56 -1.71 -3.14
C THR A 80 -13.23 -0.36 -3.40
N ILE A 81 -12.71 0.36 -4.38
CA ILE A 81 -13.43 1.51 -4.96
C ILE A 81 -14.70 0.98 -5.67
N PRO A 82 -15.87 1.62 -5.50
CA PRO A 82 -17.10 1.18 -6.14
C PRO A 82 -16.94 1.04 -7.66
N LYS A 83 -17.45 -0.05 -8.25
CA LYS A 83 -17.29 -0.38 -9.68
C LYS A 83 -17.55 0.82 -10.61
N LYS A 84 -18.67 1.53 -10.40
CA LYS A 84 -19.01 2.72 -11.19
C LYS A 84 -17.90 3.76 -11.11
N ARG A 85 -17.36 3.97 -9.91
CA ARG A 85 -16.30 4.94 -9.67
C ARG A 85 -14.97 4.49 -10.30
N CYS A 86 -14.68 3.19 -10.30
CA CYS A 86 -13.55 2.62 -11.04
C CYS A 86 -13.59 2.94 -12.54
N GLU A 87 -14.78 3.01 -13.14
CA GLU A 87 -14.95 3.36 -14.56
C GLU A 87 -14.86 4.90 -14.80
N GLU A 88 -15.25 5.72 -13.84
CA GLU A 88 -15.24 7.20 -13.95
C GLU A 88 -13.85 7.81 -13.73
N ILE A 89 -13.09 7.31 -12.76
CA ILE A 89 -11.79 7.86 -12.36
C ILE A 89 -10.82 7.98 -13.53
N PRO A 90 -10.58 6.95 -14.37
CA PRO A 90 -9.65 7.07 -15.49
C PRO A 90 -10.04 8.16 -16.50
N VAL A 91 -11.35 8.34 -16.72
CA VAL A 91 -11.87 9.38 -17.62
C VAL A 91 -11.56 10.77 -17.07
N ILE A 92 -11.87 11.00 -15.78
CA ILE A 92 -11.60 12.27 -15.10
C ILE A 92 -10.11 12.59 -15.11
N LEU A 93 -9.25 11.62 -14.77
CA LEU A 93 -7.80 11.83 -14.75
C LEU A 93 -7.25 12.16 -16.14
N LYS A 94 -7.75 11.52 -17.19
CA LYS A 94 -7.39 11.82 -18.59
C LYS A 94 -7.81 13.24 -18.96
N GLU A 95 -9.02 13.66 -18.63
CA GLU A 95 -9.52 15.03 -18.85
C GLU A 95 -8.69 16.07 -18.08
N CYS A 96 -8.24 15.76 -16.87
CA CYS A 96 -7.34 16.58 -16.06
C CYS A 96 -5.88 16.55 -16.56
N ARG A 97 -5.53 15.79 -17.58
CA ARG A 97 -4.16 15.58 -18.09
C ARG A 97 -3.20 15.06 -17.00
N ILE A 98 -3.65 14.12 -16.22
CA ILE A 98 -2.95 13.51 -15.10
C ILE A 98 -2.56 12.09 -15.46
N GLY A 99 -1.32 11.71 -15.15
CA GLY A 99 -0.85 10.32 -15.25
C GLY A 99 -1.47 9.47 -14.15
N MET A 100 -1.75 8.19 -14.43
CA MET A 100 -2.42 7.30 -13.48
C MET A 100 -1.79 5.92 -13.42
N ILE A 101 -1.85 5.33 -12.22
CA ILE A 101 -1.51 3.94 -11.92
C ILE A 101 -2.63 3.46 -11.00
N LEU A 102 -3.47 2.52 -11.47
CA LEU A 102 -4.59 2.01 -10.70
C LEU A 102 -4.19 0.68 -10.07
N GLU A 103 -4.29 0.59 -8.76
CA GLU A 103 -3.69 -0.49 -7.97
C GLU A 103 -4.78 -1.34 -7.30
N GLY A 104 -4.93 -2.57 -7.76
CA GLY A 104 -5.91 -3.53 -7.26
C GLY A 104 -5.28 -4.76 -6.61
N THR A 105 -6.14 -5.55 -5.98
CA THR A 105 -5.73 -6.81 -5.35
C THR A 105 -5.24 -7.84 -6.37
N ASP A 106 -5.82 -7.86 -7.56
CA ASP A 106 -5.51 -8.86 -8.59
C ASP A 106 -4.46 -8.37 -9.59
N ASN A 107 -4.40 -7.07 -9.87
CA ASN A 107 -3.52 -6.50 -10.87
C ASN A 107 -3.27 -5.00 -10.64
N VAL A 108 -2.29 -4.45 -11.36
CA VAL A 108 -2.04 -3.01 -11.50
C VAL A 108 -2.38 -2.62 -12.93
N TYR A 109 -3.12 -1.53 -13.12
CA TYR A 109 -3.61 -1.11 -14.43
C TYR A 109 -2.99 0.22 -14.83
N PHE A 110 -2.49 0.28 -16.04
CA PHE A 110 -1.88 1.44 -16.67
C PHE A 110 -2.72 1.91 -17.86
N PRO A 111 -2.64 3.18 -18.29
CA PRO A 111 -3.26 3.62 -19.54
C PRO A 111 -2.84 2.74 -20.71
N SER A 112 -3.73 2.50 -21.69
CA SER A 112 -3.40 1.76 -22.91
C SER A 112 -2.37 2.47 -23.77
N GLU A 113 -2.41 3.81 -23.78
CA GLU A 113 -1.44 4.66 -24.48
C GLU A 113 -0.20 4.87 -23.62
N VAL A 114 0.93 5.16 -24.30
CA VAL A 114 2.16 5.58 -23.61
C VAL A 114 1.93 6.91 -22.90
N SER A 115 2.21 6.92 -21.61
CA SER A 115 2.06 8.13 -20.82
C SER A 115 3.16 9.14 -21.11
N ARG A 116 2.84 10.42 -21.08
CA ARG A 116 3.85 11.51 -21.14
C ARG A 116 4.66 11.62 -19.84
N PHE A 117 4.21 10.97 -18.76
CA PHE A 117 4.88 10.95 -17.46
C PHE A 117 5.85 9.78 -17.38
N GLN A 118 7.13 10.10 -17.21
CA GLN A 118 8.19 9.09 -17.15
C GLN A 118 8.01 8.15 -15.96
N GLU A 119 7.51 8.65 -14.84
CA GLU A 119 7.23 7.87 -13.62
C GLU A 119 6.21 6.76 -13.88
N VAL A 120 5.16 7.05 -14.64
CA VAL A 120 4.15 6.05 -15.02
C VAL A 120 4.77 4.95 -15.87
N GLU A 121 5.61 5.32 -16.86
CA GLU A 121 6.23 4.33 -17.76
C GLU A 121 7.34 3.52 -17.08
N GLN A 122 8.08 4.12 -16.17
CA GLN A 122 9.06 3.40 -15.35
C GLN A 122 8.38 2.38 -14.44
N THR A 123 7.28 2.77 -13.80
CA THR A 123 6.47 1.89 -12.95
C THR A 123 5.84 0.77 -13.78
N ARG A 124 5.29 1.08 -14.97
CA ARG A 124 4.80 0.08 -15.92
C ARG A 124 5.87 -0.95 -16.29
N ALA A 125 7.05 -0.48 -16.66
CA ALA A 125 8.16 -1.36 -17.03
C ALA A 125 8.62 -2.24 -15.84
N HIS A 126 8.64 -1.68 -14.63
CA HIS A 126 8.96 -2.43 -13.43
C HIS A 126 7.97 -3.57 -13.18
N PHE A 127 6.66 -3.29 -13.21
CA PHE A 127 5.64 -4.31 -13.00
C PHE A 127 5.57 -5.33 -14.16
N ALA A 128 5.74 -4.88 -15.39
CA ALA A 128 5.79 -5.78 -16.56
C ALA A 128 6.93 -6.81 -16.44
N ALA A 129 8.08 -6.42 -15.89
CA ALA A 129 9.21 -7.31 -15.68
C ALA A 129 8.91 -8.47 -14.71
N VAL A 130 7.90 -8.32 -13.84
CA VAL A 130 7.43 -9.35 -12.91
C VAL A 130 6.06 -9.92 -13.29
N GLY A 131 5.58 -9.64 -14.50
CA GLY A 131 4.35 -10.23 -15.06
C GLY A 131 3.05 -9.55 -14.62
N ILE A 132 3.11 -8.33 -14.06
CA ILE A 132 1.95 -7.56 -13.60
C ILE A 132 1.64 -6.44 -14.60
N GLY A 133 0.37 -6.09 -14.78
CA GLY A 133 -0.07 -4.97 -15.63
C GLY A 133 0.02 -5.24 -17.14
N LEU A 134 0.01 -6.51 -17.58
CA LEU A 134 0.23 -6.88 -18.98
C LEU A 134 -1.04 -7.05 -19.81
N ALA A 135 -2.13 -7.53 -19.22
CA ALA A 135 -3.30 -7.99 -19.97
C ALA A 135 -4.42 -6.95 -20.05
N GLU A 136 -4.61 -6.16 -19.00
CA GLU A 136 -5.70 -5.20 -18.87
C GLU A 136 -5.14 -3.80 -18.67
N THR A 137 -5.87 -2.78 -19.14
CA THR A 137 -5.48 -1.38 -19.05
C THR A 137 -6.48 -0.60 -18.19
N ALA A 138 -6.17 0.64 -17.89
CA ALA A 138 -7.05 1.54 -17.13
C ALA A 138 -8.41 1.77 -17.81
N GLU A 139 -8.50 1.56 -19.13
CA GLU A 139 -9.73 1.69 -19.93
C GLU A 139 -10.51 0.39 -20.06
N THR A 140 -10.00 -0.73 -19.54
CA THR A 140 -10.70 -2.02 -19.58
C THR A 140 -11.95 -1.97 -18.71
N LYS A 141 -13.10 -2.31 -19.28
CA LYS A 141 -14.37 -2.30 -18.54
C LYS A 141 -14.41 -3.38 -17.47
N GLY A 142 -14.87 -2.98 -16.31
CA GLY A 142 -15.14 -3.91 -15.21
C GLY A 142 -13.93 -4.23 -14.35
N ILE A 143 -12.78 -3.61 -14.57
CA ILE A 143 -11.65 -3.68 -13.63
C ILE A 143 -12.07 -3.11 -12.28
N ILE A 144 -11.53 -3.69 -11.22
CA ILE A 144 -11.72 -3.25 -9.84
C ILE A 144 -10.34 -2.99 -9.26
N TYR A 145 -10.21 -1.91 -8.53
CA TYR A 145 -8.99 -1.57 -7.83
C TYR A 145 -9.30 -0.92 -6.48
N ASP A 146 -8.30 -0.87 -5.62
CA ASP A 146 -8.44 -0.54 -4.21
C ASP A 146 -8.03 0.90 -3.92
N LYS A 147 -7.01 1.37 -4.62
CA LYS A 147 -6.44 2.71 -4.55
C LYS A 147 -5.78 3.09 -5.87
N PHE A 148 -5.26 4.29 -5.99
CA PHE A 148 -4.53 4.69 -7.19
C PHE A 148 -3.48 5.75 -6.89
N CYS A 149 -2.42 5.74 -7.70
CA CYS A 149 -1.42 6.80 -7.73
C CYS A 149 -1.59 7.65 -8.98
N ILE A 150 -1.31 8.95 -8.85
CA ILE A 150 -1.34 9.90 -9.94
C ILE A 150 -0.03 10.65 -10.05
N VAL A 151 0.29 11.07 -11.27
CA VAL A 151 1.46 11.90 -11.58
C VAL A 151 1.01 13.16 -12.28
N THR A 152 1.48 14.30 -11.82
CA THR A 152 1.06 15.63 -12.28
C THR A 152 2.26 16.47 -12.70
N ASP A 153 2.00 17.47 -13.56
CA ASP A 153 2.95 18.49 -13.94
C ASP A 153 2.26 19.87 -14.11
N ALA A 154 2.96 20.85 -14.64
CA ALA A 154 2.43 22.21 -14.83
C ALA A 154 1.23 22.29 -15.81
N GLN A 155 0.96 21.22 -16.58
CA GLN A 155 -0.18 21.18 -17.52
C GLN A 155 -1.38 20.44 -16.93
N SER A 156 -1.24 19.84 -15.75
CA SER A 156 -2.29 19.07 -15.06
C SER A 156 -3.29 20.00 -14.37
N ASP A 157 -4.58 19.69 -14.49
CA ASP A 157 -5.66 20.38 -13.77
C ASP A 157 -5.81 19.82 -12.35
N ILE A 158 -4.88 20.23 -11.47
CA ILE A 158 -4.83 19.79 -10.08
C ILE A 158 -6.03 20.28 -9.28
N GLU A 159 -6.53 21.50 -9.56
CA GLU A 159 -7.69 22.05 -8.85
C GLU A 159 -8.96 21.23 -9.12
N ARG A 160 -9.16 20.79 -10.36
CA ARG A 160 -10.26 19.89 -10.70
C ARG A 160 -10.08 18.54 -10.05
N MET A 161 -8.88 17.98 -10.05
CA MET A 161 -8.57 16.72 -9.40
C MET A 161 -8.97 16.75 -7.91
N TYR A 162 -8.60 17.79 -7.18
CA TYR A 162 -8.99 17.92 -5.78
C TYR A 162 -10.51 17.99 -5.62
N ARG A 163 -11.23 18.81 -6.40
CA ARG A 163 -12.71 18.89 -6.33
C ARG A 163 -13.40 17.56 -6.60
N GLU A 164 -12.85 16.75 -7.50
CA GLU A 164 -13.44 15.45 -7.90
C GLU A 164 -13.19 14.35 -6.86
N PHE A 165 -12.09 14.41 -6.09
CA PHE A 165 -11.65 13.29 -5.27
C PHE A 165 -11.56 13.58 -3.77
N GLU A 166 -11.44 14.83 -3.33
CA GLU A 166 -11.21 15.17 -1.91
C GLU A 166 -12.33 14.72 -0.95
N GLN A 167 -13.55 14.49 -1.45
CA GLN A 167 -14.69 14.04 -0.63
C GLN A 167 -14.74 12.50 -0.46
N GLU A 168 -13.96 11.76 -1.21
CA GLU A 168 -13.99 10.30 -1.21
C GLU A 168 -12.64 9.69 -0.84
N PHE A 169 -11.55 10.43 -1.07
CA PHE A 169 -10.18 9.93 -0.94
C PHE A 169 -9.31 10.81 -0.06
N ASP A 170 -8.50 10.20 0.76
CA ASP A 170 -7.34 10.83 1.38
C ASP A 170 -6.25 10.98 0.33
N ILE A 171 -5.86 12.23 0.02
CA ILE A 171 -4.88 12.57 -1.02
C ILE A 171 -3.54 12.84 -0.34
N MET A 172 -2.60 11.92 -0.52
CA MET A 172 -1.27 11.99 0.08
C MET A 172 -0.24 12.45 -0.93
N ASP A 173 0.36 13.63 -0.68
CA ASP A 173 1.48 14.14 -1.48
C ASP A 173 2.75 13.32 -1.21
N ARG A 174 3.25 12.65 -2.24
CA ARG A 174 4.49 11.86 -2.23
C ARG A 174 5.69 12.66 -2.71
N ARG A 175 5.51 13.96 -2.96
CA ARG A 175 6.44 14.91 -3.56
C ARG A 175 6.68 14.65 -5.05
N GLY A 176 7.32 15.66 -5.70
CA GLY A 176 7.64 15.54 -7.13
C GLY A 176 6.45 15.47 -8.07
N GLY A 177 5.26 15.92 -7.64
CA GLY A 177 4.03 15.82 -8.45
C GLY A 177 3.34 14.45 -8.40
N VAL A 178 3.79 13.56 -7.52
CA VAL A 178 3.18 12.24 -7.30
C VAL A 178 2.24 12.30 -6.10
N TYR A 179 1.01 11.81 -6.26
CA TYR A 179 0.04 11.68 -5.18
C TYR A 179 -0.51 10.27 -5.13
N GLU A 180 -0.77 9.80 -3.92
CA GLU A 180 -1.46 8.55 -3.66
C GLU A 180 -2.86 8.85 -3.12
N LEU A 181 -3.88 8.24 -3.71
CA LEU A 181 -5.27 8.42 -3.32
C LEU A 181 -5.82 7.09 -2.78
N VAL A 182 -6.22 7.14 -1.51
CA VAL A 182 -6.73 5.99 -0.77
C VAL A 182 -8.15 6.32 -0.30
N PRO A 183 -9.13 5.42 -0.39
CA PRO A 183 -10.48 5.67 0.08
C PRO A 183 -10.49 6.16 1.54
N HIS A 184 -11.34 7.14 1.87
CA HIS A 184 -11.49 7.63 3.22
C HIS A 184 -11.72 6.51 4.22
N GLY A 185 -11.09 6.61 5.38
CA GLY A 185 -11.16 5.60 6.43
C GLY A 185 -10.17 4.44 6.26
N CYS A 186 -9.43 4.39 5.14
CA CYS A 186 -8.34 3.43 4.94
C CYS A 186 -6.99 4.08 5.22
N SER A 187 -6.21 3.46 6.06
CA SER A 187 -4.82 3.83 6.35
C SER A 187 -4.09 2.66 6.99
N LYS A 188 -2.77 2.71 7.06
CA LYS A 188 -2.00 1.70 7.83
C LYS A 188 -2.43 1.66 9.30
N GLY A 189 -2.88 2.78 9.87
CA GLY A 189 -3.38 2.87 11.25
C GLY A 189 -4.74 2.18 11.41
N THR A 190 -5.71 2.45 10.54
CA THR A 190 -7.01 1.79 10.60
C THR A 190 -6.90 0.29 10.34
N ALA A 191 -5.94 -0.16 9.53
CA ALA A 191 -5.62 -1.56 9.34
C ALA A 191 -5.13 -2.22 10.64
N VAL A 192 -4.25 -1.56 11.40
CA VAL A 192 -3.82 -2.03 12.72
C VAL A 192 -5.00 -2.14 13.68
N ASP A 193 -5.83 -1.08 13.79
CA ASP A 193 -7.01 -1.08 14.66
C ASP A 193 -7.98 -2.22 14.29
N TYR A 194 -8.17 -2.48 12.99
CA TYR A 194 -9.00 -3.60 12.53
C TYR A 194 -8.41 -4.95 12.93
N ALA A 195 -7.10 -5.16 12.70
CA ALA A 195 -6.43 -6.40 13.08
C ALA A 195 -6.47 -6.63 14.59
N LEU A 196 -6.21 -5.62 15.41
CA LEU A 196 -6.29 -5.74 16.87
C LEU A 196 -7.69 -6.18 17.34
N LYS A 197 -8.74 -5.57 16.79
CA LYS A 197 -10.13 -5.97 17.08
C LYS A 197 -10.40 -7.42 16.66
N GLN A 198 -9.96 -7.80 15.47
CA GLN A 198 -10.17 -9.14 14.94
C GLN A 198 -9.50 -10.24 15.80
N PHE A 199 -8.35 -9.92 16.42
CA PHE A 199 -7.59 -10.84 17.25
C PHE A 199 -7.77 -10.61 18.74
N GLN A 200 -8.72 -9.76 19.16
CA GLN A 200 -9.03 -9.45 20.56
C GLN A 200 -7.80 -8.98 21.34
N LEU A 201 -7.02 -8.09 20.72
CA LEU A 201 -5.83 -7.47 21.29
C LEU A 201 -6.08 -5.99 21.58
N GLU A 202 -5.40 -5.49 22.61
CA GLU A 202 -5.43 -4.07 22.97
C GLU A 202 -4.28 -3.30 22.28
N LYS A 203 -4.34 -1.98 22.26
CA LYS A 203 -3.30 -1.12 21.66
C LYS A 203 -1.93 -1.28 22.32
N GLU A 204 -1.92 -1.60 23.61
CA GLU A 204 -0.73 -1.91 24.39
C GLU A 204 -0.06 -3.23 24.01
N ASP A 205 -0.72 -4.04 23.22
CA ASP A 205 -0.18 -5.27 22.66
C ASP A 205 0.43 -5.09 21.28
N ALA A 206 0.27 -3.92 20.67
CA ALA A 206 0.73 -3.62 19.32
C ALA A 206 2.12 -2.98 19.31
N TYR A 207 2.98 -3.46 18.41
CA TYR A 207 4.26 -2.87 18.05
C TYR A 207 4.26 -2.58 16.56
N VAL A 208 4.67 -1.37 16.18
CA VAL A 208 4.66 -0.94 14.77
C VAL A 208 6.05 -0.49 14.34
N PHE A 209 6.42 -0.83 13.11
CA PHE A 209 7.72 -0.55 12.52
C PHE A 209 7.52 0.04 11.12
N GLY A 210 8.11 1.21 10.86
CA GLY A 210 7.98 1.92 9.60
C GLY A 210 8.99 3.06 9.51
N ASP A 211 9.13 3.67 8.33
CA ASP A 211 10.12 4.71 8.07
C ASP A 211 9.60 5.87 7.21
N SER A 212 8.34 5.80 6.77
CA SER A 212 7.78 6.77 5.85
C SER A 212 6.55 7.53 6.38
N SER A 213 6.09 8.53 5.66
CA SER A 213 4.98 9.39 6.11
C SER A 213 3.63 8.66 6.23
N ASN A 214 3.38 7.60 5.45
CA ASN A 214 2.15 6.81 5.57
C ASN A 214 2.14 5.92 6.83
N ASP A 215 3.32 5.69 7.45
CA ASP A 215 3.44 4.95 8.70
C ASP A 215 3.01 5.78 9.92
N LEU A 216 2.97 7.11 9.80
CA LEU A 216 2.55 8.00 10.89
C LEU A 216 1.16 7.63 11.42
N THR A 217 0.28 7.11 10.58
CA THR A 217 -1.05 6.69 11.00
C THR A 217 -0.99 5.48 11.93
N MET A 218 -0.14 4.49 11.67
CA MET A 218 0.02 3.35 12.58
C MET A 218 0.83 3.71 13.84
N PHE A 219 1.77 4.64 13.78
CA PHE A 219 2.44 5.14 14.98
C PHE A 219 1.48 5.86 15.94
N ARG A 220 0.49 6.56 15.42
CA ARG A 220 -0.54 7.23 16.24
C ARG A 220 -1.55 6.27 16.87
N CYS A 221 -1.77 5.10 16.28
CA CYS A 221 -2.65 4.08 16.84
C CYS A 221 -2.03 3.39 18.05
N CYS A 222 -0.70 3.28 18.13
CA CYS A 222 0.00 2.46 19.09
C CYS A 222 0.67 3.32 20.16
N LEU A 223 0.67 2.87 21.41
CA LEU A 223 1.28 3.58 22.54
C LEU A 223 2.79 3.40 22.62
N LEU A 224 3.38 2.46 21.90
CA LEU A 224 4.80 2.15 21.96
C LEU A 224 5.50 2.49 20.65
N TYR A 225 6.22 3.60 20.69
CA TYR A 225 7.25 3.91 19.70
C TYR A 225 8.53 3.26 20.15
N THR A 226 9.11 2.39 19.39
CA THR A 226 10.54 2.14 19.53
C THR A 226 11.07 1.54 18.24
N SER A 227 11.58 2.36 17.39
CA SER A 227 12.85 2.10 16.75
C SER A 227 13.39 3.40 16.22
N PRO A 228 14.45 3.98 16.80
CA PRO A 228 15.25 4.89 16.03
C PRO A 228 15.75 4.10 14.82
N SER A 229 15.27 4.45 13.64
CA SER A 229 15.86 3.96 12.39
C SER A 229 17.37 4.24 12.44
N PRO A 230 18.23 3.35 11.98
CA PRO A 230 19.66 3.67 11.83
C PRO A 230 19.90 4.95 11.02
N ARG A 231 18.91 5.42 10.26
CA ARG A 231 18.93 6.70 9.53
C ARG A 231 18.76 7.92 10.42
N ASP A 232 18.15 7.79 11.61
CA ASP A 232 17.98 8.88 12.57
C ASP A 232 19.26 9.17 13.34
N ARG A 233 20.35 8.48 13.03
CA ARG A 233 21.70 8.66 13.60
C ARG A 233 22.65 9.39 12.65
N GLY A 234 22.11 10.14 11.70
CA GLY A 234 22.89 11.00 10.80
C GLY A 234 23.41 12.26 11.49
#